data_69860d19c9bdc60f69e1382c79259fef
#
_entry.id   69860d19c9bdc60f69e1382c79259fef
#
_cell.length_a   1.000
_cell.length_b   1.000
_cell.length_c   1.000
_cell.angle_alpha   90.00
_cell.angle_beta   90.00
_cell.angle_gamma   90.00
#
_symmetry.space_group_name_H-M   'P 1'
#
loop_
_entity.id
_entity.type
_entity.pdbx_description
1 polymer ?
#
loop_
_entity_poly.entity_id
_entity_poly.type
_entity_poly.pdbx_seq_one_letter_code
_entity_poly.pdbx_strand_id
1 'polypeptide(L)'
;MKNLIFLFFSIFITSLAFCQNTSETKNASQDIINLISSYSTSRDTKDTVLLKKILTKDIDQLVSSGVWRKGIAQAVQGMMESSTSNPGDRTLKVESIRFLNPNVALVDARYEIKNEDGTVRKMWSTFAVVSEKEQWKISAIRNMLPAGN
;
A
#
# COMPACT_ATOMS: atom_id res chain seq x y z
N MET A 1 -18.36 -37.46 -34.63
CA MET A 1 -18.03 -37.64 -33.21
C MET A 1 -16.65 -37.10 -32.81
N LYS A 2 -15.63 -37.03 -33.67
CA LYS A 2 -14.30 -36.46 -33.33
C LYS A 2 -14.30 -34.95 -33.03
N ASN A 3 -15.18 -34.17 -33.68
CA ASN A 3 -15.23 -32.70 -33.51
C ASN A 3 -15.93 -32.23 -32.22
N LEU A 4 -16.75 -33.07 -31.60
CA LEU A 4 -17.46 -32.75 -30.36
C LEU A 4 -16.54 -32.82 -29.14
N ILE A 5 -15.55 -33.72 -29.14
CA ILE A 5 -14.57 -33.89 -28.07
C ILE A 5 -13.61 -32.69 -27.99
N PHE A 6 -13.25 -32.10 -29.15
CA PHE A 6 -12.37 -30.92 -29.20
C PHE A 6 -13.05 -29.66 -28.64
N LEU A 7 -14.35 -29.51 -28.82
CA LEU A 7 -15.10 -28.36 -28.28
C LEU A 7 -15.21 -28.43 -26.75
N PHE A 8 -15.40 -29.63 -26.18
CA PHE A 8 -15.45 -29.80 -24.72
C PHE A 8 -14.09 -29.55 -24.03
N PHE A 9 -12.97 -29.90 -24.69
CA PHE A 9 -11.64 -29.67 -24.14
C PHE A 9 -11.27 -28.18 -24.14
N SER A 10 -11.71 -27.42 -25.13
CA SER A 10 -11.49 -25.96 -25.21
C SER A 10 -12.22 -25.17 -24.09
N ILE A 11 -13.44 -25.60 -23.72
CA ILE A 11 -14.22 -24.94 -22.64
C ILE A 11 -13.61 -25.22 -21.27
N PHE A 12 -12.99 -26.36 -21.06
CA PHE A 12 -12.37 -26.72 -19.77
C PHE A 12 -11.09 -25.92 -19.50
N ILE A 13 -10.30 -25.60 -20.54
CA ILE A 13 -9.06 -24.80 -20.41
C ILE A 13 -9.38 -23.35 -20.06
N THR A 14 -10.45 -22.75 -20.57
CA THR A 14 -10.84 -21.37 -20.26
C THR A 14 -11.30 -21.21 -18.81
N SER A 15 -11.94 -22.23 -18.24
CA SER A 15 -12.40 -22.20 -16.84
C SER A 15 -11.26 -22.23 -15.82
N LEU A 16 -10.18 -22.95 -16.12
CA LEU A 16 -8.99 -23.00 -15.26
C LEU A 16 -8.23 -21.66 -15.24
N ALA A 17 -8.10 -20.99 -16.37
CA ALA A 17 -7.42 -19.70 -16.46
C ALA A 17 -8.13 -18.59 -15.67
N PHE A 18 -9.46 -18.60 -15.61
CA PHE A 18 -10.23 -17.64 -14.84
C PHE A 18 -10.09 -17.83 -13.33
N CYS A 19 -10.02 -19.09 -12.87
CA CYS A 19 -9.86 -19.42 -11.45
C CYS A 19 -8.46 -19.06 -10.93
N GLN A 20 -7.41 -19.24 -11.72
CA GLN A 20 -6.04 -18.87 -11.36
C GLN A 20 -5.88 -17.36 -11.18
N ASN A 21 -6.40 -16.55 -12.09
CA ASN A 21 -6.28 -15.10 -12.02
C ASN A 21 -6.95 -14.50 -10.77
N THR A 22 -8.07 -15.06 -10.33
CA THR A 22 -8.77 -14.63 -9.11
C THR A 22 -7.98 -14.97 -7.85
N SER A 23 -7.31 -16.12 -7.80
CA SER A 23 -6.49 -16.56 -6.68
C SER A 23 -5.22 -15.70 -6.54
N GLU A 24 -4.52 -15.42 -7.63
CA GLU A 24 -3.32 -14.57 -7.66
C GLU A 24 -3.63 -13.14 -7.22
N THR A 25 -4.72 -12.57 -7.70
CA THR A 25 -5.16 -11.22 -7.29
C THR A 25 -5.51 -11.16 -5.80
N LYS A 26 -6.12 -12.21 -5.24
CA LYS A 26 -6.44 -12.29 -3.82
C LYS A 26 -5.16 -12.38 -2.97
N ASN A 27 -4.18 -13.16 -3.37
CA ASN A 27 -2.90 -13.27 -2.69
C ASN A 27 -2.15 -11.93 -2.74
N ALA A 28 -2.06 -11.30 -3.91
CA ALA A 28 -1.44 -9.99 -4.07
C ALA A 28 -2.12 -8.91 -3.21
N SER A 29 -3.44 -8.94 -3.08
CA SER A 29 -4.16 -8.02 -2.20
C SER A 29 -3.79 -8.21 -0.73
N GLN A 30 -3.64 -9.44 -0.26
CA GLN A 30 -3.23 -9.73 1.11
C GLN A 30 -1.78 -9.29 1.35
N ASP A 31 -0.88 -9.50 0.40
CA ASP A 31 0.52 -9.05 0.50
C ASP A 31 0.60 -7.52 0.56
N ILE A 32 -0.21 -6.82 -0.21
CA ILE A 32 -0.32 -5.35 -0.16
C ILE A 32 -0.86 -4.89 1.21
N ILE A 33 -1.88 -5.54 1.77
CA ILE A 33 -2.38 -5.22 3.12
C ILE A 33 -1.27 -5.42 4.16
N ASN A 34 -0.51 -6.49 4.07
CA ASN A 34 0.63 -6.78 4.95
C ASN A 34 1.74 -5.74 4.80
N LEU A 35 1.99 -5.27 3.56
CA LEU A 35 2.93 -4.18 3.28
C LEU A 35 2.53 -2.87 3.98
N ILE A 36 1.26 -2.47 3.88
CA ILE A 36 0.74 -1.26 4.54
C ILE A 36 0.77 -1.40 6.06
N SER A 37 0.48 -2.58 6.60
CA SER A 37 0.64 -2.88 8.03
C SER A 37 2.10 -2.75 8.47
N SER A 38 3.05 -3.29 7.70
CA SER A 38 4.49 -3.17 7.96
C SER A 38 4.95 -1.71 7.93
N TYR A 39 4.39 -0.89 7.03
CA TYR A 39 4.64 0.55 7.01
C TYR A 39 4.15 1.23 8.29
N SER A 40 2.95 0.93 8.77
CA SER A 40 2.44 1.46 10.05
C SER A 40 3.35 1.06 11.20
N THR A 41 3.65 -0.23 11.34
CA THR A 41 4.52 -0.76 12.39
C THR A 41 5.89 -0.09 12.38
N SER A 42 6.53 0.04 11.20
CA SER A 42 7.85 0.67 11.10
C SER A 42 7.85 2.14 11.54
N ARG A 43 6.72 2.83 11.38
CA ARG A 43 6.54 4.22 11.84
C ARG A 43 6.37 4.30 13.36
N ASP A 44 5.61 3.38 13.95
CA ASP A 44 5.32 3.34 15.39
C ASP A 44 6.56 2.91 16.18
N THR A 45 7.26 1.89 15.70
CA THR A 45 8.51 1.39 16.33
C THR A 45 9.76 2.18 15.94
N LYS A 46 9.65 3.15 15.02
CA LYS A 46 10.76 3.91 14.43
C LYS A 46 11.83 3.02 13.78
N ASP A 47 11.40 1.87 13.22
CA ASP A 47 12.29 0.92 12.55
C ASP A 47 12.66 1.41 11.14
N THR A 48 13.80 2.06 11.04
CA THR A 48 14.33 2.58 9.76
C THR A 48 14.82 1.47 8.83
N VAL A 49 15.16 0.29 9.34
CA VAL A 49 15.62 -0.84 8.53
C VAL A 49 14.43 -1.45 7.80
N LEU A 50 13.35 -1.75 8.53
CA LEU A 50 12.10 -2.22 7.93
C LEU A 50 11.56 -1.19 6.94
N LEU A 51 11.54 0.10 7.31
CA LEU A 51 11.04 1.15 6.44
C LEU A 51 11.81 1.22 5.11
N LYS A 52 13.14 1.15 5.13
CA LYS A 52 13.97 1.11 3.92
C LYS A 52 13.74 -0.15 3.07
N LYS A 53 13.40 -1.26 3.68
CA LYS A 53 13.13 -2.53 2.98
C LYS A 53 11.83 -2.48 2.16
N ILE A 54 10.80 -1.82 2.70
CA ILE A 54 9.46 -1.78 2.10
C ILE A 54 9.21 -0.60 1.17
N LEU A 55 10.13 0.37 1.08
CA LEU A 55 10.08 1.49 0.16
C LEU A 55 10.94 1.23 -1.08
N THR A 56 10.56 1.80 -2.22
CA THR A 56 11.47 1.86 -3.38
C THR A 56 12.57 2.89 -3.16
N LYS A 57 13.66 2.81 -3.92
CA LYS A 57 14.78 3.77 -3.79
C LYS A 57 14.38 5.19 -4.16
N ASP A 58 13.48 5.32 -5.12
CA ASP A 58 12.97 6.55 -5.71
C ASP A 58 11.64 7.00 -5.11
N ILE A 59 11.21 6.39 -4.01
CA ILE A 59 9.98 6.77 -3.29
C ILE A 59 9.79 8.28 -3.26
N ASP A 60 8.57 8.75 -3.53
CA ASP A 60 8.21 10.13 -3.25
C ASP A 60 7.00 10.21 -2.31
N GLN A 61 7.02 11.20 -1.44
CA GLN A 61 5.93 11.45 -0.52
C GLN A 61 5.51 12.92 -0.56
N LEU A 62 4.24 13.17 -0.81
CA LEU A 62 3.61 14.47 -0.51
C LEU A 62 2.91 14.37 0.83
N VAL A 63 3.42 15.07 1.84
CA VAL A 63 2.78 15.12 3.15
C VAL A 63 1.61 16.10 3.16
N SER A 64 0.70 15.96 4.11
CA SER A 64 -0.53 16.77 4.19
C SER A 64 -0.30 18.29 4.35
N SER A 65 0.92 18.71 4.70
CA SER A 65 1.34 20.13 4.72
C SER A 65 1.82 20.65 3.37
N GLY A 66 1.81 19.84 2.30
CA GLY A 66 2.29 20.21 0.97
C GLY A 66 3.79 20.01 0.75
N VAL A 67 4.54 19.55 1.75
CA VAL A 67 5.98 19.30 1.62
C VAL A 67 6.25 18.01 0.88
N TRP A 68 7.16 18.06 -0.09
CA TRP A 68 7.67 16.88 -0.80
C TRP A 68 8.90 16.29 -0.11
N ARG A 69 8.95 14.96 -0.07
CA ARG A 69 10.12 14.16 0.33
C ARG A 69 10.44 13.24 -0.82
N LYS A 70 11.59 13.43 -1.46
CA LYS A 70 11.98 12.69 -2.67
C LYS A 70 13.16 11.76 -2.40
N GLY A 71 13.03 10.52 -2.82
CA GLY A 71 14.02 9.47 -2.60
C GLY A 71 14.03 8.93 -1.17
N ILE A 72 14.57 7.73 -1.01
CA ILE A 72 14.49 6.95 0.23
C ILE A 72 15.11 7.67 1.45
N ALA A 73 16.17 8.43 1.25
CA ALA A 73 16.85 9.13 2.36
C ALA A 73 15.94 10.20 2.97
N GLN A 74 15.42 11.13 2.14
CA GLN A 74 14.52 12.18 2.62
C GLN A 74 13.20 11.62 3.15
N ALA A 75 12.66 10.58 2.49
CA ALA A 75 11.42 9.96 2.93
C ALA A 75 11.58 9.35 4.33
N VAL A 76 12.60 8.53 4.55
CA VAL A 76 12.85 7.87 5.84
C VAL A 76 13.13 8.90 6.94
N GLN A 77 14.03 9.86 6.71
CA GLN A 77 14.31 10.92 7.66
C GLN A 77 13.05 11.67 8.07
N GLY A 78 12.31 12.21 7.11
CA GLY A 78 11.13 13.01 7.40
C GLY A 78 9.98 12.18 7.99
N MET A 79 9.89 10.87 7.69
CA MET A 79 8.93 9.97 8.35
C MET A 79 9.29 9.79 9.83
N MET A 80 10.56 9.62 10.17
CA MET A 80 11.01 9.49 11.57
C MET A 80 10.82 10.78 12.36
N GLU A 81 11.20 11.91 11.79
CA GLU A 81 10.93 13.23 12.37
C GLU A 81 9.44 13.44 12.65
N SER A 82 8.59 13.13 11.67
CA SER A 82 7.14 13.23 11.85
C SER A 82 6.60 12.27 12.92
N SER A 83 7.14 11.07 13.06
CA SER A 83 6.74 10.13 14.13
C SER A 83 7.15 10.60 15.50
N THR A 84 8.23 11.37 15.59
CA THR A 84 8.73 11.95 16.85
C THR A 84 7.97 13.22 17.23
N SER A 85 7.71 14.09 16.25
CA SER A 85 7.04 15.40 16.49
C SER A 85 5.53 15.29 16.67
N ASN A 86 4.93 14.19 16.24
CA ASN A 86 3.50 13.94 16.39
C ASN A 86 3.30 12.59 17.09
N PRO A 87 3.53 12.51 18.40
CA PRO A 87 3.28 11.30 19.17
C PRO A 87 1.78 10.98 19.15
N GLY A 88 1.44 9.71 19.40
CA GLY A 88 0.06 9.25 19.43
C GLY A 88 -0.08 7.89 18.75
N ASP A 89 -1.20 7.24 19.02
CA ASP A 89 -1.52 5.94 18.43
C ASP A 89 -1.95 6.12 16.98
N ARG A 90 -1.27 5.43 16.08
CA ARG A 90 -1.55 5.48 14.64
C ARG A 90 -2.35 4.27 14.22
N THR A 91 -3.40 4.54 13.43
CA THR A 91 -4.16 3.50 12.75
C THR A 91 -4.15 3.78 11.26
N LEU A 92 -3.80 2.78 10.47
CA LEU A 92 -3.79 2.85 9.02
C LEU A 92 -4.62 1.69 8.48
N LYS A 93 -5.84 1.98 8.06
CA LYS A 93 -6.80 0.97 7.59
C LYS A 93 -6.94 1.06 6.08
N VAL A 94 -6.57 -0.01 5.37
CA VAL A 94 -6.80 -0.13 3.92
C VAL A 94 -8.30 -0.21 3.65
N GLU A 95 -8.80 0.69 2.80
CA GLU A 95 -10.22 0.74 2.39
C GLU A 95 -10.39 0.21 0.96
N SER A 96 -9.42 0.45 0.08
CA SER A 96 -9.49 -0.04 -1.30
C SER A 96 -8.11 -0.40 -1.85
N ILE A 97 -8.09 -1.39 -2.73
CA ILE A 97 -6.92 -1.74 -3.55
C ILE A 97 -7.40 -1.81 -4.99
N ARG A 98 -6.81 -1.00 -5.86
CA ARG A 98 -7.09 -0.97 -7.28
C ARG A 98 -5.84 -1.32 -8.08
N PHE A 99 -5.81 -2.50 -8.67
CA PHE A 99 -4.73 -2.91 -9.56
C PHE A 99 -4.80 -2.13 -10.88
N LEU A 100 -3.71 -1.51 -11.27
CA LEU A 100 -3.54 -0.86 -12.57
C LEU A 100 -3.00 -1.85 -13.61
N ASN A 101 -2.19 -2.79 -13.15
CA ASN A 101 -1.72 -3.97 -13.87
C ASN A 101 -1.26 -5.03 -12.82
N PRO A 102 -0.82 -6.23 -13.21
CA PRO A 102 -0.42 -7.27 -12.24
C PRO A 102 0.69 -6.84 -11.25
N ASN A 103 1.49 -5.84 -11.58
CA ASN A 103 2.65 -5.41 -10.79
C ASN A 103 2.50 -4.01 -10.19
N VAL A 104 1.36 -3.33 -10.37
CA VAL A 104 1.13 -1.97 -9.86
C VAL A 104 -0.28 -1.84 -9.33
N ALA A 105 -0.40 -1.30 -8.11
CA ALA A 105 -1.71 -0.99 -7.54
C ALA A 105 -1.70 0.38 -6.85
N LEU A 106 -2.90 0.98 -6.76
CA LEU A 106 -3.21 2.09 -5.87
C LEU A 106 -3.96 1.55 -4.66
N VAL A 107 -3.56 2.05 -3.49
CA VAL A 107 -4.13 1.64 -2.20
C VAL A 107 -4.60 2.89 -1.47
N ASP A 108 -5.89 2.98 -1.20
CA ASP A 108 -6.44 4.06 -0.38
C ASP A 108 -6.65 3.56 1.04
N ALA A 109 -6.17 4.32 2.00
CA ALA A 109 -6.26 3.98 3.40
C ALA A 109 -6.71 5.19 4.24
N ARG A 110 -7.50 4.92 5.27
CA ARG A 110 -7.77 5.88 6.34
C ARG A 110 -6.58 5.89 7.29
N TYR A 111 -6.10 7.08 7.55
CA TYR A 111 -5.01 7.31 8.49
C TYR A 111 -5.50 8.17 9.64
N GLU A 112 -5.47 7.64 10.84
CA GLU A 112 -5.86 8.34 12.06
C GLU A 112 -4.68 8.36 13.03
N ILE A 113 -4.53 9.50 13.72
CA ILE A 113 -3.58 9.64 14.83
C ILE A 113 -4.41 10.10 16.04
N LYS A 114 -4.46 9.27 17.07
CA LYS A 114 -5.09 9.60 18.34
C LYS A 114 -4.01 10.18 19.25
N ASN A 115 -4.11 11.47 19.54
CA ASN A 115 -3.21 12.20 20.43
C ASN A 115 -3.47 11.81 21.88
N GLU A 116 -2.51 12.12 22.77
CA GLU A 116 -2.61 11.86 24.22
C GLU A 116 -3.76 12.62 24.88
N ASP A 117 -4.13 13.80 24.36
CA ASP A 117 -5.28 14.60 24.82
C ASP A 117 -6.65 14.06 24.36
N GLY A 118 -6.64 12.92 23.64
CA GLY A 118 -7.85 12.26 23.11
C GLY A 118 -8.34 12.83 21.79
N THR A 119 -7.75 13.89 21.26
CA THR A 119 -8.09 14.40 19.92
C THR A 119 -7.64 13.41 18.84
N VAL A 120 -8.40 13.34 17.74
CA VAL A 120 -8.08 12.43 16.63
C VAL A 120 -7.88 13.25 15.35
N ARG A 121 -6.67 13.18 14.80
CA ARG A 121 -6.37 13.72 13.49
C ARG A 121 -6.66 12.67 12.42
N LYS A 122 -7.55 13.00 11.49
CA LYS A 122 -7.98 12.11 10.40
C LYS A 122 -7.45 12.62 9.08
N MET A 123 -6.98 11.70 8.24
CA MET A 123 -6.57 12.00 6.88
C MET A 123 -6.72 10.78 5.97
N TRP A 124 -6.66 11.00 4.67
CA TRP A 124 -6.51 9.94 3.69
C TRP A 124 -5.06 9.80 3.28
N SER A 125 -4.65 8.57 3.04
CA SER A 125 -3.36 8.25 2.43
C SER A 125 -3.59 7.37 1.21
N THR A 126 -3.13 7.82 0.05
CA THR A 126 -3.05 6.98 -1.15
C THR A 126 -1.61 6.53 -1.34
N PHE A 127 -1.42 5.22 -1.50
CA PHE A 127 -0.13 4.61 -1.79
C PHE A 127 -0.14 4.10 -3.23
N ALA A 128 0.90 4.41 -4.01
CA ALA A 128 1.23 3.64 -5.18
C ALA A 128 2.21 2.54 -4.78
N VAL A 129 1.84 1.29 -5.05
CA VAL A 129 2.67 0.13 -4.74
C VAL A 129 3.05 -0.60 -6.01
N VAL A 130 4.28 -1.10 -6.04
CA VAL A 130 4.86 -1.81 -7.20
C VAL A 130 5.46 -3.14 -6.74
N SER A 131 5.34 -4.16 -7.58
CA SER A 131 6.00 -5.43 -7.36
C SER A 131 7.38 -5.41 -8.00
N GLU A 132 8.44 -5.49 -7.19
CA GLU A 132 9.84 -5.63 -7.61
C GLU A 132 10.35 -7.00 -7.17
N LYS A 133 10.73 -7.85 -8.13
CA LYS A 133 11.23 -9.21 -7.85
C LYS A 133 10.29 -9.98 -6.92
N GLU A 134 9.01 -9.99 -7.27
CA GLU A 134 7.93 -10.65 -6.53
C GLU A 134 7.69 -10.12 -5.10
N GLN A 135 8.23 -8.94 -4.77
CA GLN A 135 8.00 -8.26 -3.50
C GLN A 135 7.30 -6.93 -3.73
N TRP A 136 6.18 -6.71 -3.06
CA TRP A 136 5.50 -5.43 -3.08
C TRP A 136 6.26 -4.38 -2.29
N LYS A 137 6.40 -3.18 -2.86
CA LYS A 137 7.02 -2.01 -2.24
C LYS A 137 6.19 -0.76 -2.47
N ILE A 138 6.31 0.19 -1.57
CA ILE A 138 5.66 1.49 -1.69
C ILE A 138 6.57 2.41 -2.53
N SER A 139 6.03 2.89 -3.65
CA SER A 139 6.71 3.80 -4.58
C SER A 139 6.27 5.25 -4.45
N ALA A 140 5.04 5.50 -4.00
CA ALA A 140 4.59 6.87 -3.71
C ALA A 140 3.59 6.90 -2.56
N ILE A 141 3.54 8.03 -1.83
CA ILE A 141 2.56 8.29 -0.78
C ILE A 141 1.98 9.70 -0.96
N ARG A 142 0.66 9.82 -0.88
CA ARG A 142 -0.06 11.10 -0.91
C ARG A 142 -0.96 11.19 0.32
N ASN A 143 -0.66 12.13 1.19
CA ASN A 143 -1.45 12.37 2.39
C ASN A 143 -2.34 13.60 2.19
N MET A 144 -3.63 13.42 2.42
CA MET A 144 -4.65 14.46 2.18
C MET A 144 -5.46 14.67 3.45
N LEU A 145 -5.57 15.93 3.87
CA LEU A 145 -6.52 16.32 4.91
C LEU A 145 -7.89 16.49 4.26
N PRO A 146 -8.98 15.94 4.85
CA PRO A 146 -10.32 16.25 4.41
C PRO A 146 -10.59 17.76 4.50
N ALA A 147 -11.23 18.33 3.48
CA ALA A 147 -11.67 19.72 3.52
C ALA A 147 -12.81 19.86 4.53
N GLY A 148 -12.74 20.85 5.42
CA GLY A 148 -13.82 21.17 6.37
C GLY A 148 -13.73 20.49 7.74
N ASN A 149 -12.57 19.96 8.11
CA ASN A 149 -12.27 19.50 9.49
C ASN A 149 -11.44 20.53 10.22
#